data_732f89e902618c7909646a2ba088b1be
#
_entry.id   732f89e902618c7909646a2ba088b1be
#
_cell.length_a   1.000
_cell.length_b   1.000
_cell.length_c   1.000
_cell.angle_alpha   90.00
_cell.angle_beta   90.00
_cell.angle_gamma   90.00
#
_symmetry.space_group_name_H-M   'P 1'
#
loop_
_entity.id
_entity.type
_entity.pdbx_description
1 polymer ?
#
loop_
_entity_poly.entity_id
_entity_poly.type
_entity_poly.pdbx_seq_one_letter_code
_entity_poly.pdbx_strand_id
1 'polypeptide(L)'
;MDRWRGRRLAGLALVVLLVSVTAAVAAQDGEERWIVVRDANGAELTRMVLPTSGAMALRYRNSVYESLAEEHFRVAGDHLRLVELQADELAVLEEYYSAVGASGSAGPRAWRIAVERPPVALPLRIQATELGQRTLLTEAGEIELWRLVAGRDDTLVILSVERAG
;
A
#
# COMPACT_ATOMS: atom_id res chain seq x y z
N MET A 1 60.03 -36.10 -59.21
CA MET A 1 58.68 -36.42 -59.72
C MET A 1 57.72 -36.19 -58.62
N ASP A 2 57.10 -35.06 -58.73
CA ASP A 2 55.63 -34.81 -58.66
C ASP A 2 55.02 -35.00 -57.28
N ARG A 3 54.21 -34.15 -56.78
CA ARG A 3 53.27 -33.07 -57.27
C ARG A 3 52.87 -32.23 -56.11
N TRP A 4 52.98 -30.94 -56.29
CA TRP A 4 52.32 -29.93 -55.49
C TRP A 4 50.82 -30.04 -55.60
N ARG A 5 50.10 -30.10 -54.47
CA ARG A 5 48.66 -29.76 -54.41
C ARG A 5 48.42 -28.81 -53.29
N GLY A 6 48.01 -27.62 -53.70
CA GLY A 6 47.68 -26.53 -52.84
C GLY A 6 46.46 -26.83 -51.97
N ARG A 7 46.58 -26.50 -50.73
CA ARG A 7 45.44 -26.46 -49.78
C ARG A 7 44.97 -25.02 -49.68
N ARG A 8 43.79 -24.79 -50.25
CA ARG A 8 43.05 -23.56 -50.08
C ARG A 8 42.54 -23.49 -48.65
N LEU A 9 43.02 -22.52 -47.90
CA LEU A 9 42.46 -22.15 -46.59
C LEU A 9 41.16 -21.42 -46.84
N ALA A 10 40.03 -22.08 -46.57
CA ALA A 10 38.73 -21.43 -46.50
C ALA A 10 38.64 -20.70 -45.15
N GLY A 11 38.74 -19.38 -45.19
CA GLY A 11 38.50 -18.55 -44.03
C GLY A 11 37.03 -18.60 -43.63
N LEU A 12 36.78 -19.16 -42.45
CA LEU A 12 35.47 -19.12 -41.81
C LEU A 12 35.34 -17.77 -41.10
N ALA A 13 34.59 -16.86 -41.70
CA ALA A 13 34.24 -15.62 -41.06
C ALA A 13 33.11 -15.90 -40.04
N LEU A 14 33.48 -15.91 -38.76
CA LEU A 14 32.54 -15.99 -37.65
C LEU A 14 31.90 -14.62 -37.46
N VAL A 15 30.70 -14.44 -38.00
CA VAL A 15 29.88 -13.26 -37.74
C VAL A 15 29.27 -13.45 -36.35
N VAL A 16 29.85 -12.80 -35.34
CA VAL A 16 29.24 -12.69 -34.01
C VAL A 16 28.15 -11.63 -34.07
N LEU A 17 26.90 -12.08 -34.17
CA LEU A 17 25.73 -11.22 -34.06
C LEU A 17 25.53 -10.86 -32.58
N LEU A 18 26.01 -9.70 -32.15
CA LEU A 18 25.73 -9.14 -30.84
C LEU A 18 24.25 -8.67 -30.84
N VAL A 19 23.38 -9.51 -30.36
CA VAL A 19 22.00 -9.10 -30.04
C VAL A 19 22.04 -8.32 -28.74
N SER A 20 22.10 -7.01 -28.85
CA SER A 20 21.91 -6.10 -27.73
C SER A 20 20.42 -6.15 -27.33
N VAL A 21 20.09 -6.96 -26.35
CA VAL A 21 18.79 -6.89 -25.66
C VAL A 21 18.82 -5.64 -24.78
N THR A 22 18.46 -4.51 -25.36
CA THR A 22 18.07 -3.34 -24.57
C THR A 22 16.74 -3.70 -23.90
N ALA A 23 16.82 -4.16 -22.64
CA ALA A 23 15.67 -4.19 -21.76
C ALA A 23 15.21 -2.72 -21.61
N ALA A 24 14.22 -2.34 -22.39
CA ALA A 24 13.46 -1.13 -22.13
C ALA A 24 12.75 -1.38 -20.79
N VAL A 25 13.36 -0.91 -19.71
CA VAL A 25 12.65 -0.65 -18.46
C VAL A 25 11.62 0.41 -18.87
N ALA A 26 10.39 -0.03 -19.16
CA ALA A 26 9.27 0.87 -19.25
C ALA A 26 9.24 1.58 -17.89
N ALA A 27 9.74 2.79 -17.84
CA ALA A 27 9.39 3.73 -16.78
C ALA A 27 7.87 3.80 -16.87
N GLN A 28 7.20 3.13 -15.95
CA GLN A 28 5.80 3.40 -15.71
C GLN A 28 5.84 4.84 -15.18
N ASP A 29 5.51 5.77 -16.06
CA ASP A 29 5.10 7.12 -15.69
C ASP A 29 3.84 6.96 -14.83
N GLY A 30 4.02 6.45 -13.62
CA GLY A 30 2.98 6.37 -12.61
C GLY A 30 2.73 7.80 -12.19
N GLU A 31 1.67 8.41 -12.73
CA GLU A 31 1.20 9.70 -12.23
C GLU A 31 1.23 9.67 -10.70
N GLU A 32 1.95 10.61 -10.12
CA GLU A 32 2.06 10.74 -8.68
C GLU A 32 0.66 10.88 -8.09
N ARG A 33 0.32 10.01 -7.15
CA ARG A 33 -0.98 10.03 -6.49
C ARG A 33 -0.81 10.44 -5.03
N TRP A 34 -1.77 11.17 -4.54
CA TRP A 34 -1.79 11.70 -3.20
C TRP A 34 -2.97 11.16 -2.41
N ILE A 35 -2.73 10.76 -1.20
CA ILE A 35 -3.79 10.60 -0.20
C ILE A 35 -4.02 12.00 0.36
N VAL A 36 -5.24 12.50 0.20
CA VAL A 36 -5.64 13.84 0.68
C VAL A 36 -6.65 13.66 1.80
N VAL A 37 -6.40 14.32 2.91
CA VAL A 37 -7.27 14.30 4.09
C VAL A 37 -7.93 15.67 4.23
N ARG A 38 -9.25 15.69 4.25
CA ARG A 38 -10.08 16.89 4.43
C ARG A 38 -10.93 16.79 5.68
N ASP A 39 -11.33 17.93 6.20
CA ASP A 39 -12.38 17.97 7.24
C ASP A 39 -13.78 17.79 6.63
N ALA A 40 -14.81 17.77 7.49
CA ALA A 40 -16.19 17.59 7.07
C ALA A 40 -16.71 18.72 6.14
N ASN A 41 -16.09 19.89 6.16
CA ASN A 41 -16.43 21.04 5.32
C ASN A 41 -15.67 21.03 3.98
N GLY A 42 -14.80 20.04 3.75
CA GLY A 42 -14.00 19.88 2.54
C GLY A 42 -12.68 20.66 2.56
N ALA A 43 -12.32 21.32 3.65
CA ALA A 43 -11.03 21.98 3.78
C ALA A 43 -9.92 20.94 3.91
N GLU A 44 -8.86 21.06 3.11
CA GLU A 44 -7.70 20.18 3.19
C GLU A 44 -6.93 20.40 4.50
N LEU A 45 -6.75 19.31 5.24
CA LEU A 45 -6.00 19.30 6.48
C LEU A 45 -4.53 18.92 6.24
N THR A 46 -4.32 17.95 5.37
CA THR A 46 -2.99 17.45 5.01
C THR A 46 -3.06 16.53 3.79
N ARG A 47 -1.89 16.23 3.22
CA ARG A 47 -1.73 15.22 2.16
C ARG A 47 -0.45 14.43 2.34
N MET A 48 -0.39 13.25 1.75
CA MET A 48 0.73 12.32 1.75
C MET A 48 0.81 11.62 0.40
N VAL A 49 2.01 11.37 -0.11
CA VAL A 49 2.20 10.59 -1.35
C VAL A 49 1.67 9.18 -1.13
N LEU A 50 0.84 8.71 -2.06
CA LEU A 50 0.44 7.32 -2.10
C LEU A 50 1.56 6.52 -2.77
N PRO A 51 2.15 5.51 -2.11
CA PRO A 51 3.14 4.65 -2.73
C PRO A 51 2.65 4.04 -4.06
N THR A 52 3.56 3.78 -5.00
CA THR A 52 3.23 3.14 -6.29
C THR A 52 2.58 1.77 -6.10
N SER A 53 2.89 1.08 -5.01
CA SER A 53 2.24 -0.15 -4.58
C SER A 53 0.75 0.01 -4.28
N GLY A 54 0.28 1.24 -4.06
CA GLY A 54 -1.07 1.55 -3.59
C GLY A 54 -1.35 1.08 -2.16
N ALA A 55 -0.30 0.71 -1.40
CA ALA A 55 -0.45 0.20 -0.04
C ALA A 55 -0.65 1.34 0.97
N MET A 56 -1.62 1.19 1.84
CA MET A 56 -1.82 2.03 3.02
C MET A 56 -2.45 1.22 4.14
N ALA A 57 -2.32 1.69 5.37
CA ALA A 57 -3.02 1.10 6.50
C ALA A 57 -3.66 2.17 7.38
N LEU A 58 -4.72 1.79 8.07
CA LEU A 58 -5.33 2.57 9.14
C LEU A 58 -5.11 1.84 10.45
N ARG A 59 -4.25 2.38 11.30
CA ARG A 59 -4.06 1.94 12.68
C ARG A 59 -5.06 2.65 13.57
N TYR A 60 -5.60 1.95 14.54
CA TYR A 60 -6.47 2.53 15.55
C TYR A 60 -6.33 1.79 16.90
N ARG A 61 -6.75 2.47 17.97
CA ARG A 61 -6.90 1.87 19.28
C ARG A 61 -8.33 1.34 19.43
N ASN A 62 -8.45 0.02 19.62
CA ASN A 62 -9.74 -0.57 19.94
C ASN A 62 -10.14 -0.20 21.37
N SER A 63 -11.32 0.40 21.54
CA SER A 63 -11.76 0.95 22.84
C SER A 63 -12.18 -0.12 23.86
N VAL A 64 -12.52 -1.33 23.41
CA VAL A 64 -12.92 -2.44 24.28
C VAL A 64 -11.69 -3.13 24.86
N TYR A 65 -10.72 -3.46 24.01
CA TYR A 65 -9.52 -4.19 24.40
C TYR A 65 -8.34 -3.26 24.74
N GLU A 66 -8.51 -1.97 24.53
CA GLU A 66 -7.49 -0.93 24.71
C GLU A 66 -6.17 -1.20 23.97
N SER A 67 -6.22 -2.01 22.93
CA SER A 67 -5.10 -2.50 22.15
C SER A 67 -5.09 -1.92 20.73
N LEU A 68 -3.97 -2.00 20.04
CA LEU A 68 -3.85 -1.50 18.68
C LEU A 68 -4.26 -2.55 17.65
N ALA A 69 -4.91 -2.08 16.59
CA ALA A 69 -5.23 -2.86 15.40
C ALA A 69 -4.95 -2.06 14.14
N GLU A 70 -4.73 -2.76 13.04
CA GLU A 70 -4.45 -2.19 11.72
C GLU A 70 -5.29 -2.84 10.65
N GLU A 71 -5.88 -2.02 9.80
CA GLU A 71 -6.57 -2.40 8.58
C GLU A 71 -5.66 -2.07 7.40
N HIS A 72 -5.13 -3.08 6.71
CA HIS A 72 -4.24 -2.91 5.57
C HIS A 72 -5.02 -2.94 4.27
N PHE A 73 -4.86 -1.90 3.48
CA PHE A 73 -5.58 -1.70 2.23
C PHE A 73 -4.66 -1.64 1.01
N ARG A 74 -5.26 -1.91 -0.15
CA ARG A 74 -4.75 -1.58 -1.47
C ARG A 74 -5.70 -0.63 -2.16
N VAL A 75 -5.18 0.46 -2.69
CA VAL A 75 -5.93 1.38 -3.54
C VAL A 75 -6.06 0.76 -4.93
N ALA A 76 -7.29 0.59 -5.41
CA ALA A 76 -7.62 0.05 -6.73
C ALA A 76 -8.62 0.99 -7.42
N GLY A 77 -8.12 1.90 -8.25
CA GLY A 77 -8.94 2.96 -8.87
C GLY A 77 -9.51 3.89 -7.79
N ASP A 78 -10.83 3.95 -7.72
CA ASP A 78 -11.61 4.75 -6.78
C ASP A 78 -12.10 3.93 -5.56
N HIS A 79 -11.48 2.78 -5.30
CA HIS A 79 -11.85 1.90 -4.19
C HIS A 79 -10.65 1.53 -3.33
N LEU A 80 -10.93 1.19 -2.08
CA LEU A 80 -10.02 0.55 -1.14
C LEU A 80 -10.38 -0.92 -1.00
N ARG A 81 -9.42 -1.80 -1.22
CA ARG A 81 -9.55 -3.23 -0.94
C ARG A 81 -8.84 -3.53 0.38
N LEU A 82 -9.59 -3.98 1.38
CA LEU A 82 -9.01 -4.51 2.60
C LEU A 82 -8.36 -5.87 2.29
N VAL A 83 -7.07 -6.01 2.59
CA VAL A 83 -6.27 -7.21 2.25
C VAL A 83 -5.78 -7.98 3.47
N GLU A 84 -5.59 -7.29 4.58
CA GLU A 84 -5.12 -7.91 5.82
C GLU A 84 -5.61 -7.12 7.03
N LEU A 85 -5.88 -7.84 8.11
CA LEU A 85 -6.12 -7.30 9.44
C LEU A 85 -4.98 -7.73 10.36
N GLN A 86 -4.51 -6.81 11.20
CA GLN A 86 -3.53 -7.09 12.23
C GLN A 86 -4.01 -6.52 13.57
N ALA A 87 -3.69 -7.20 14.68
CA ALA A 87 -4.03 -6.72 16.03
C ALA A 87 -3.03 -7.22 17.07
N ASP A 88 -2.91 -6.48 18.16
CA ASP A 88 -2.16 -6.93 19.34
C ASP A 88 -2.90 -8.07 20.06
N GLU A 89 -4.25 -8.04 20.03
CA GLU A 89 -5.11 -9.02 20.67
C GLU A 89 -5.92 -9.84 19.65
N LEU A 90 -5.88 -11.18 19.79
CA LEU A 90 -6.64 -12.08 18.91
C LEU A 90 -8.14 -11.78 18.93
N ALA A 91 -8.68 -11.47 20.09
CA ALA A 91 -10.09 -11.17 20.28
C ALA A 91 -10.59 -10.00 19.40
N VAL A 92 -9.73 -9.01 19.10
CA VAL A 92 -10.09 -7.93 18.16
C VAL A 92 -10.39 -8.48 16.77
N LEU A 93 -9.62 -9.45 16.29
CA LEU A 93 -9.85 -10.06 14.97
C LEU A 93 -11.09 -10.96 14.98
N GLU A 94 -11.26 -11.79 16.01
CA GLU A 94 -12.35 -12.77 16.08
C GLU A 94 -13.69 -12.15 16.42
N GLU A 95 -13.75 -11.28 17.43
CA GLU A 95 -15.02 -10.75 17.94
C GLU A 95 -15.45 -9.47 17.19
N TYR A 96 -14.51 -8.54 16.92
CA TYR A 96 -14.86 -7.29 16.27
C TYR A 96 -14.99 -7.44 14.75
N TYR A 97 -14.09 -8.20 14.12
CA TYR A 97 -14.12 -8.42 12.67
C TYR A 97 -14.76 -9.73 12.23
N SER A 98 -15.07 -10.63 13.15
CA SER A 98 -15.53 -12.00 12.87
C SER A 98 -14.56 -12.75 11.95
N ALA A 99 -13.26 -12.51 12.12
CA ALA A 99 -12.19 -13.07 11.31
C ALA A 99 -11.56 -14.25 12.04
N VAL A 100 -11.91 -15.47 11.64
CA VAL A 100 -11.43 -16.72 12.24
C VAL A 100 -10.23 -17.26 11.48
N GLY A 101 -9.25 -17.79 12.22
CA GLY A 101 -8.06 -18.42 11.62
C GLY A 101 -6.85 -17.48 11.53
N ALA A 102 -6.79 -16.46 12.36
CA ALA A 102 -5.62 -15.61 12.47
C ALA A 102 -4.38 -16.38 12.91
N SER A 103 -3.23 -16.05 12.31
CA SER A 103 -1.93 -16.60 12.71
C SER A 103 -1.23 -15.64 13.66
N GLY A 104 -0.60 -16.21 14.70
CA GLY A 104 0.20 -15.46 15.66
C GLY A 104 1.67 -15.39 15.24
N SER A 105 2.32 -14.27 15.58
CA SER A 105 3.77 -14.09 15.47
C SER A 105 4.31 -13.36 16.69
N ALA A 106 5.61 -13.25 16.84
CA ALA A 106 6.19 -12.43 17.88
C ALA A 106 6.18 -10.94 17.48
N GLY A 107 6.01 -10.05 18.47
CA GLY A 107 6.12 -8.61 18.29
C GLY A 107 4.78 -7.87 18.21
N PRO A 108 4.83 -6.57 17.90
CA PRO A 108 3.64 -5.73 17.75
C PRO A 108 2.72 -6.26 16.66
N ARG A 109 1.40 -6.09 16.85
CA ARG A 109 0.39 -6.64 15.93
C ARG A 109 0.62 -8.13 15.69
N ALA A 110 0.80 -8.85 16.81
CA ALA A 110 1.17 -10.27 16.83
C ALA A 110 0.21 -11.16 16.05
N TRP A 111 -1.07 -10.78 15.99
CA TRP A 111 -2.11 -11.53 15.29
C TRP A 111 -2.43 -10.90 13.94
N ARG A 112 -2.46 -11.74 12.91
CA ARG A 112 -2.76 -11.28 11.54
C ARG A 112 -3.57 -12.30 10.76
N ILE A 113 -4.40 -11.79 9.84
CA ILE A 113 -5.20 -12.61 8.94
C ILE A 113 -5.39 -11.88 7.62
N ALA A 114 -5.12 -12.58 6.52
CA ALA A 114 -5.54 -12.12 5.20
C ALA A 114 -7.06 -12.19 5.09
N VAL A 115 -7.66 -11.16 4.53
CA VAL A 115 -9.12 -11.09 4.38
C VAL A 115 -9.50 -10.75 2.95
N GLU A 116 -10.66 -11.25 2.54
CA GLU A 116 -11.26 -10.91 1.27
C GLU A 116 -12.65 -10.33 1.54
N ARG A 117 -12.80 -9.02 1.39
CA ARG A 117 -14.04 -8.29 1.64
C ARG A 117 -14.40 -7.43 0.44
N PRO A 118 -15.69 -7.09 0.25
CA PRO A 118 -16.09 -6.14 -0.78
C PRO A 118 -15.29 -4.85 -0.69
N PRO A 119 -14.85 -4.28 -1.82
CA PRO A 119 -14.14 -3.00 -1.83
C PRO A 119 -15.00 -1.88 -1.25
N VAL A 120 -14.34 -0.93 -0.59
CA VAL A 120 -14.98 0.28 -0.06
C VAL A 120 -14.70 1.44 -1.02
N ALA A 121 -15.74 2.16 -1.43
CA ALA A 121 -15.59 3.30 -2.32
C ALA A 121 -14.87 4.47 -1.64
N LEU A 122 -14.06 5.19 -2.40
CA LEU A 122 -13.53 6.49 -2.01
C LEU A 122 -14.51 7.61 -2.41
N PRO A 123 -14.58 8.72 -1.66
CA PRO A 123 -13.78 9.03 -0.47
C PRO A 123 -14.25 8.26 0.78
N LEU A 124 -13.28 7.85 1.59
CA LEU A 124 -13.55 7.17 2.85
C LEU A 124 -13.81 8.19 3.97
N ARG A 125 -14.91 8.02 4.70
CA ARG A 125 -15.24 8.84 5.87
C ARG A 125 -14.75 8.15 7.14
N ILE A 126 -13.93 8.83 7.93
CA ILE A 126 -13.26 8.28 9.11
C ILE A 126 -13.59 9.14 10.31
N GLN A 127 -14.13 8.52 11.35
CA GLN A 127 -14.28 9.17 12.65
C GLN A 127 -12.90 9.12 13.36
N ALA A 128 -12.23 10.26 13.45
CA ALA A 128 -10.87 10.39 13.97
C ALA A 128 -10.90 10.94 15.42
N THR A 129 -11.47 10.16 16.34
CA THR A 129 -11.57 10.54 17.75
C THR A 129 -10.27 10.33 18.50
N GLU A 130 -10.07 11.07 19.59
CA GLU A 130 -8.97 10.88 20.52
C GLU A 130 -8.98 9.48 21.16
N LEU A 131 -10.15 8.93 21.43
CA LEU A 131 -10.29 7.56 21.96
C LEU A 131 -9.79 6.51 20.98
N GLY A 132 -10.14 6.62 19.70
CA GLY A 132 -9.77 5.66 18.66
C GLY A 132 -8.38 5.86 18.08
N GLN A 133 -7.78 7.03 18.24
CA GLN A 133 -6.42 7.39 17.79
C GLN A 133 -6.08 6.96 16.37
N ARG A 134 -7.04 7.15 15.43
CA ARG A 134 -6.85 6.71 14.05
C ARG A 134 -5.65 7.38 13.40
N THR A 135 -4.76 6.56 12.85
CA THR A 135 -3.51 6.96 12.22
C THR A 135 -3.42 6.33 10.84
N LEU A 136 -3.20 7.14 9.82
CA LEU A 136 -2.90 6.68 8.47
C LEU A 136 -1.42 6.32 8.36
N LEU A 137 -1.12 5.17 7.79
CA LEU A 137 0.24 4.64 7.59
C LEU A 137 0.48 4.37 6.11
N THR A 138 1.65 4.75 5.63
CA THR A 138 2.20 4.35 4.33
C THR A 138 3.71 4.16 4.44
N GLU A 139 4.35 3.71 3.37
CA GLU A 139 5.81 3.66 3.29
C GLU A 139 6.45 5.08 3.37
N ALA A 140 5.69 6.13 3.03
CA ALA A 140 6.15 7.50 3.08
C ALA A 140 6.10 8.11 4.50
N GLY A 141 5.43 7.44 5.45
CA GLY A 141 5.31 7.91 6.82
C GLY A 141 3.93 7.67 7.43
N GLU A 142 3.63 8.41 8.49
CA GLU A 142 2.35 8.33 9.20
C GLU A 142 1.72 9.71 9.43
N ILE A 143 0.38 9.73 9.49
CA ILE A 143 -0.42 10.90 9.83
C ILE A 143 -1.41 10.50 10.94
N GLU A 144 -1.27 11.08 12.12
CA GLU A 144 -2.21 10.91 13.22
C GLU A 144 -3.47 11.73 12.94
N LEU A 145 -4.46 11.13 12.28
CA LEU A 145 -5.70 11.80 11.84
C LEU A 145 -6.45 12.46 13.00
N TRP A 146 -6.45 11.83 14.17
CA TRP A 146 -7.12 12.32 15.37
C TRP A 146 -6.51 13.64 15.87
N ARG A 147 -5.21 13.87 15.66
CA ARG A 147 -4.57 15.14 16.03
C ARG A 147 -4.93 16.30 15.11
N LEU A 148 -5.23 16.01 13.83
CA LEU A 148 -5.63 17.02 12.86
C LEU A 148 -6.96 17.68 13.22
N VAL A 149 -7.80 16.98 13.99
CA VAL A 149 -9.13 17.42 14.40
C VAL A 149 -9.27 17.55 15.92
N ALA A 150 -8.17 17.47 16.67
CA ALA A 150 -8.18 17.62 18.11
C ALA A 150 -8.77 18.97 18.53
N GLY A 151 -9.68 18.93 19.51
CA GLY A 151 -10.38 20.12 20.01
C GLY A 151 -11.46 20.70 19.08
N ARG A 152 -11.80 20.00 17.97
CA ARG A 152 -12.92 20.37 17.10
C ARG A 152 -14.19 19.64 17.54
N ASP A 153 -15.35 20.28 17.31
CA ASP A 153 -16.66 19.67 17.58
C ASP A 153 -16.94 18.49 16.65
N ASP A 154 -16.47 18.58 15.39
CA ASP A 154 -16.56 17.50 14.41
C ASP A 154 -15.19 16.86 14.21
N THR A 155 -15.12 15.55 14.51
CA THR A 155 -13.92 14.72 14.37
C THR A 155 -13.94 13.86 13.09
N LEU A 156 -14.89 14.13 12.18
CA LEU A 156 -14.95 13.45 10.89
C LEU A 156 -13.85 13.97 9.96
N VAL A 157 -13.09 13.05 9.40
CA VAL A 157 -12.18 13.33 8.28
C VAL A 157 -12.59 12.53 7.04
N ILE A 158 -12.30 13.10 5.88
CA ILE A 158 -12.59 12.53 4.57
C ILE A 158 -11.26 12.25 3.87
N LEU A 159 -11.00 11.00 3.57
CA LEU A 159 -9.80 10.54 2.87
C LEU A 159 -10.13 10.25 1.42
N SER A 160 -9.45 10.93 0.51
CA SER A 160 -9.52 10.70 -0.94
C SER A 160 -8.15 10.36 -1.52
N VAL A 161 -8.13 9.80 -2.72
CA VAL A 161 -6.91 9.60 -3.51
C VAL A 161 -7.04 10.44 -4.76
N GLU A 162 -6.07 11.32 -4.98
CA GLU A 162 -6.06 12.29 -6.07
C GLU A 162 -4.77 12.18 -6.88
N ARG A 163 -4.81 12.55 -8.15
CA ARG A 163 -3.63 12.65 -8.99
C ARG A 163 -2.96 14.01 -8.79
N ALA A 164 -1.65 14.07 -8.93
CA ALA A 164 -0.97 15.34 -9.06
C ALA A 164 -1.52 16.05 -10.30
N GLY A 165 -2.04 17.27 -10.11
CA GLY A 165 -2.54 18.11 -11.19
C GLY A 165 -1.40 18.79 -11.95
#